data_c6e3ff2b9d7934b0ecd32a849a55e855
#
_entry.id   c6e3ff2b9d7934b0ecd32a849a55e855
#
_cell.length_a   1.000
_cell.length_b   1.000
_cell.length_c   1.000
_cell.angle_alpha   90.00
_cell.angle_beta   90.00
_cell.angle_gamma   90.00
#
_symmetry.space_group_name_H-M   'P 1'
#
loop_
_entity.id
_entity.type
_entity.pdbx_description
1 polymer ?
#
loop_
_entity_poly.entity_id
_entity_poly.type
_entity_poly.pdbx_seq_one_letter_code
_entity_poly.pdbx_strand_id
1 'polypeptide(L)'
;TARMRAVICAERKRGRYPLKGNTKHLSAVIFVFTVIAIAYACRMLAKFDIGGPVMNHIRTVLYLLLFALWGFSLDRRIIQRQALHCLRLTAALILLWLILRTLKYSVVTDLTAARYVWYLYYLPMLFLPLLGVYIALSMGKPEDYRLSRRTGMLLIVPAVLFLLVITNDLHQQVFAFKSGVPGLPLSGTYSHRPLYFVCLGWIVGCMAFSLVCLFRKSRMPGGRGKRIMPFVLGCVMFL
;
A
#
# COMPACT_ATOMS: atom_id res chain seq x y z
N THR A 1 -37.94 -47.23 -3.41
CA THR A 1 -38.65 -45.93 -3.13
C THR A 1 -38.14 -45.25 -1.85
N ALA A 2 -37.69 -45.97 -0.83
CA ALA A 2 -37.15 -45.38 0.42
C ALA A 2 -35.76 -44.70 0.21
N ARG A 3 -34.88 -45.29 -0.60
CA ARG A 3 -33.54 -44.70 -0.93
C ARG A 3 -33.63 -43.37 -1.66
N MET A 4 -34.60 -43.22 -2.57
CA MET A 4 -34.78 -42.00 -3.34
C MET A 4 -35.28 -40.82 -2.46
N ARG A 5 -36.16 -41.09 -1.51
CA ARG A 5 -36.59 -40.07 -0.52
C ARG A 5 -35.46 -39.62 0.43
N ALA A 6 -34.56 -40.52 0.80
CA ALA A 6 -33.39 -40.18 1.63
C ALA A 6 -32.39 -39.26 0.90
N VAL A 7 -32.17 -39.49 -0.42
CA VAL A 7 -31.29 -38.64 -1.23
C VAL A 7 -31.90 -37.25 -1.40
N ILE A 8 -33.20 -37.14 -1.68
CA ILE A 8 -33.89 -35.84 -1.83
C ILE A 8 -33.90 -35.05 -0.49
N CYS A 9 -34.08 -35.74 0.65
CA CYS A 9 -33.98 -35.11 1.96
C CYS A 9 -32.53 -34.62 2.30
N ALA A 10 -31.49 -35.37 1.89
CA ALA A 10 -30.10 -34.99 2.06
C ALA A 10 -29.72 -33.78 1.19
N GLU A 11 -30.20 -33.70 -0.04
CA GLU A 11 -30.01 -32.53 -0.91
C GLU A 11 -30.76 -31.30 -0.40
N ARG A 12 -31.96 -31.44 0.14
CA ARG A 12 -32.73 -30.34 0.73
C ARG A 12 -32.09 -29.78 1.99
N LYS A 13 -31.33 -30.57 2.75
CA LYS A 13 -30.51 -30.09 3.89
C LYS A 13 -29.22 -29.39 3.45
N ARG A 14 -28.63 -29.74 2.29
CA ARG A 14 -27.46 -29.05 1.74
C ARG A 14 -27.75 -27.65 1.21
N GLY A 15 -28.98 -27.32 0.84
CA GLY A 15 -29.37 -26.03 0.27
C GLY A 15 -29.59 -24.90 1.30
N ARG A 16 -29.49 -25.15 2.58
CA ARG A 16 -29.63 -24.10 3.62
C ARG A 16 -28.28 -23.77 4.26
N TYR A 17 -27.34 -23.23 3.46
CA TYR A 17 -26.27 -22.46 4.05
C TYR A 17 -26.85 -21.09 4.47
N PRO A 18 -26.81 -20.74 5.75
CA PRO A 18 -27.31 -19.43 6.18
C PRO A 18 -26.45 -18.34 5.56
N LEU A 19 -27.09 -17.37 4.93
CA LEU A 19 -26.51 -16.13 4.35
C LEU A 19 -25.83 -15.23 5.41
N LYS A 20 -25.26 -15.81 6.47
CA LYS A 20 -24.60 -15.11 7.58
C LYS A 20 -23.25 -14.50 7.21
N GLY A 21 -22.73 -14.78 5.99
CA GLY A 21 -21.47 -14.23 5.51
C GLY A 21 -21.58 -12.81 4.93
N ASN A 22 -22.76 -12.46 4.41
CA ASN A 22 -22.92 -11.23 3.63
C ASN A 22 -22.98 -9.96 4.50
N THR A 23 -23.53 -10.05 5.70
CA THR A 23 -23.65 -8.91 6.62
C THR A 23 -22.32 -8.46 7.20
N LYS A 24 -21.38 -9.37 7.46
CA LYS A 24 -20.03 -9.03 7.95
C LYS A 24 -19.17 -8.35 6.88
N HIS A 25 -19.33 -8.76 5.63
CA HIS A 25 -18.64 -8.09 4.51
C HIS A 25 -19.23 -6.70 4.25
N LEU A 26 -20.54 -6.57 4.31
CA LEU A 26 -21.24 -5.30 4.12
C LEU A 26 -20.85 -4.29 5.21
N SER A 27 -20.84 -4.70 6.49
CA SER A 27 -20.43 -3.81 7.59
C SER A 27 -18.95 -3.37 7.48
N ALA A 28 -18.05 -4.25 7.05
CA ALA A 28 -16.65 -3.89 6.83
C ALA A 28 -16.49 -2.88 5.67
N VAL A 29 -17.24 -3.06 4.60
CA VAL A 29 -17.25 -2.12 3.46
C VAL A 29 -17.80 -0.77 3.88
N ILE A 30 -18.95 -0.74 4.57
CA ILE A 30 -19.55 0.50 5.10
C ILE A 30 -18.55 1.20 6.03
N PHE A 31 -17.89 0.48 6.94
CA PHE A 31 -16.90 1.04 7.85
C PHE A 31 -15.75 1.74 7.09
N VAL A 32 -15.17 1.08 6.07
CA VAL A 32 -14.09 1.65 5.26
C VAL A 32 -14.57 2.91 4.53
N PHE A 33 -15.73 2.87 3.88
CA PHE A 33 -16.29 4.05 3.21
C PHE A 33 -16.57 5.20 4.17
N THR A 34 -17.07 4.91 5.37
CA THR A 34 -17.31 5.92 6.40
C THR A 34 -16.02 6.59 6.83
N VAL A 35 -14.94 5.81 7.08
CA VAL A 35 -13.64 6.38 7.45
C VAL A 35 -13.07 7.24 6.33
N ILE A 36 -13.16 6.79 5.07
CA ILE A 36 -12.71 7.56 3.91
C ILE A 36 -13.51 8.86 3.79
N ALA A 37 -14.84 8.82 3.95
CA ALA A 37 -15.71 9.99 3.90
C ALA A 37 -15.36 11.01 5.00
N ILE A 38 -15.14 10.54 6.23
CA ILE A 38 -14.72 11.39 7.35
C ILE A 38 -13.36 12.02 7.07
N ALA A 39 -12.38 11.23 6.58
CA ALA A 39 -11.05 11.73 6.23
C ALA A 39 -11.10 12.77 5.11
N TYR A 40 -11.97 12.57 4.11
CA TYR A 40 -12.22 13.53 3.04
C TYR A 40 -12.86 14.81 3.56
N ALA A 41 -13.88 14.70 4.43
CA ALA A 41 -14.50 15.85 5.08
C ALA A 41 -13.48 16.67 5.90
N CYS A 42 -12.63 16.01 6.69
CA CYS A 42 -11.53 16.67 7.42
C CYS A 42 -10.57 17.39 6.46
N ARG A 43 -10.30 16.82 5.29
CA ARG A 43 -9.44 17.45 4.27
C ARG A 43 -10.10 18.71 3.70
N MET A 44 -11.42 18.67 3.45
CA MET A 44 -12.16 19.83 2.94
C MET A 44 -12.24 20.94 3.99
N LEU A 45 -12.53 20.61 5.25
CA LEU A 45 -12.55 21.58 6.35
C LEU A 45 -11.18 22.26 6.54
N ALA A 46 -10.09 21.48 6.47
CA ALA A 46 -8.74 22.03 6.53
C ALA A 46 -8.41 22.96 5.34
N LYS A 47 -8.98 22.70 4.15
CA LYS A 47 -8.82 23.57 2.97
C LYS A 47 -9.52 24.92 3.13
N PHE A 48 -10.63 24.96 3.86
CA PHE A 48 -11.37 26.19 4.17
C PHE A 48 -10.86 26.86 5.46
N ASP A 49 -9.70 26.46 5.98
CA ASP A 49 -9.09 26.94 7.23
C ASP A 49 -9.96 26.77 8.48
N ILE A 50 -10.95 25.88 8.41
CA ILE A 50 -11.81 25.54 9.53
C ILE A 50 -11.12 24.45 10.36
N GLY A 51 -10.73 24.80 11.60
CA GLY A 51 -10.08 23.88 12.53
C GLY A 51 -8.58 23.67 12.32
N GLY A 52 -7.95 24.36 11.34
CA GLY A 52 -6.50 24.46 11.20
C GLY A 52 -5.71 23.14 11.30
N PRO A 53 -4.61 23.12 12.09
CA PRO A 53 -3.74 21.94 12.22
C PRO A 53 -4.44 20.74 12.86
N VAL A 54 -5.48 20.96 13.69
CA VAL A 54 -6.21 19.89 14.38
C VAL A 54 -6.88 18.93 13.38
N MET A 55 -7.47 19.44 12.30
CA MET A 55 -8.11 18.61 11.27
C MET A 55 -7.10 17.73 10.54
N ASN A 56 -5.87 18.20 10.34
CA ASN A 56 -4.78 17.41 9.77
C ASN A 56 -4.36 16.27 10.70
N HIS A 57 -4.29 16.51 12.00
CA HIS A 57 -3.96 15.46 12.98
C HIS A 57 -5.07 14.41 13.08
N ILE A 58 -6.34 14.81 13.15
CA ILE A 58 -7.49 13.88 13.16
C ILE A 58 -7.44 12.97 11.93
N ARG A 59 -7.24 13.53 10.74
CA ARG A 59 -7.13 12.75 9.50
C ARG A 59 -5.98 11.75 9.56
N THR A 60 -4.82 12.16 10.06
CA THR A 60 -3.66 11.28 10.17
C THR A 60 -3.92 10.12 11.13
N VAL A 61 -4.51 10.39 12.30
CA VAL A 61 -4.87 9.36 13.28
C VAL A 61 -5.88 8.37 12.67
N LEU A 62 -6.88 8.86 11.94
CA LEU A 62 -7.86 8.00 11.25
C LEU A 62 -7.18 7.06 10.24
N TYR A 63 -6.24 7.56 9.44
CA TYR A 63 -5.51 6.72 8.50
C TYR A 63 -4.61 5.70 9.21
N LEU A 64 -3.89 6.11 10.27
CA LEU A 64 -3.08 5.20 11.07
C LEU A 64 -3.92 4.06 11.67
N LEU A 65 -5.08 4.38 12.26
CA LEU A 65 -6.00 3.39 12.80
C LEU A 65 -6.55 2.46 11.72
N LEU A 66 -6.94 3.01 10.57
CA LEU A 66 -7.47 2.21 9.46
C LEU A 66 -6.43 1.21 8.96
N PHE A 67 -5.19 1.65 8.72
CA PHE A 67 -4.13 0.77 8.25
C PHE A 67 -3.67 -0.23 9.32
N ALA A 68 -3.65 0.15 10.60
CA ALA A 68 -3.35 -0.77 11.68
C ALA A 68 -4.41 -1.88 11.78
N LEU A 69 -5.71 -1.50 11.77
CA LEU A 69 -6.82 -2.46 11.78
C LEU A 69 -6.81 -3.37 10.55
N TRP A 70 -6.50 -2.80 9.37
CA TRP A 70 -6.33 -3.59 8.16
C TRP A 70 -5.18 -4.59 8.32
N GLY A 71 -4.01 -4.16 8.79
CA GLY A 71 -2.86 -5.01 9.05
C GLY A 71 -3.19 -6.19 9.99
N PHE A 72 -3.87 -5.93 11.10
CA PHE A 72 -4.32 -6.99 12.02
C PHE A 72 -5.37 -7.92 11.40
N SER A 73 -6.18 -7.43 10.46
CA SER A 73 -7.19 -8.26 9.81
C SER A 73 -6.64 -9.24 8.77
N LEU A 74 -5.40 -9.02 8.30
CA LEU A 74 -4.77 -9.84 7.24
C LEU A 74 -4.62 -11.30 7.66
N ASP A 75 -4.25 -11.56 8.91
CA ASP A 75 -4.03 -12.91 9.44
C ASP A 75 -5.27 -13.80 9.37
N ARG A 76 -6.45 -13.20 9.49
CA ARG A 76 -7.73 -13.92 9.44
C ARG A 76 -8.26 -14.16 8.03
N ARG A 77 -7.68 -13.49 7.01
CA ARG A 77 -8.23 -13.47 5.64
C ARG A 77 -7.35 -14.15 4.62
N ILE A 78 -6.05 -14.26 4.88
CA ILE A 78 -5.07 -14.70 3.90
C ILE A 78 -4.43 -16.00 4.35
N ILE A 79 -4.67 -17.05 3.58
CA ILE A 79 -4.18 -18.41 3.86
C ILE A 79 -2.72 -18.55 3.37
N GLN A 80 -2.37 -17.90 2.27
CA GLN A 80 -1.05 -18.03 1.66
C GLN A 80 0.02 -17.25 2.44
N ARG A 81 0.95 -17.98 3.09
CA ARG A 81 1.99 -17.42 3.96
C ARG A 81 2.86 -16.35 3.29
N GLN A 82 3.29 -16.59 2.04
CA GLN A 82 4.14 -15.64 1.32
C GLN A 82 3.42 -14.30 1.05
N ALA A 83 2.18 -14.36 0.58
CA ALA A 83 1.37 -13.16 0.36
C ALA A 83 1.08 -12.41 1.66
N LEU A 84 0.84 -13.15 2.76
CA LEU A 84 0.62 -12.57 4.08
C LEU A 84 1.84 -11.79 4.58
N HIS A 85 3.07 -12.35 4.45
CA HIS A 85 4.30 -11.63 4.80
C HIS A 85 4.48 -10.35 3.99
N CYS A 86 4.27 -10.41 2.66
CA CYS A 86 4.37 -9.23 1.81
C CYS A 86 3.34 -8.17 2.19
N LEU A 87 2.08 -8.56 2.50
CA LEU A 87 1.03 -7.63 2.90
C LEU A 87 1.27 -7.02 4.29
N ARG A 88 1.82 -7.79 5.24
CA ARG A 88 2.24 -7.24 6.54
C ARG A 88 3.34 -6.20 6.39
N LEU A 89 4.36 -6.49 5.54
CA LEU A 89 5.41 -5.52 5.22
C LEU A 89 4.85 -4.29 4.52
N THR A 90 3.89 -4.46 3.60
CA THR A 90 3.17 -3.35 2.96
C THR A 90 2.47 -2.49 3.99
N ALA A 91 1.71 -3.09 4.93
CA ALA A 91 1.04 -2.36 6.00
C ALA A 91 2.05 -1.59 6.88
N ALA A 92 3.15 -2.23 7.27
CA ALA A 92 4.21 -1.61 8.08
C ALA A 92 4.87 -0.42 7.35
N LEU A 93 5.17 -0.56 6.06
CA LEU A 93 5.77 0.53 5.27
C LEU A 93 4.80 1.71 5.06
N ILE A 94 3.50 1.45 4.88
CA ILE A 94 2.49 2.52 4.79
C ILE A 94 2.36 3.23 6.13
N LEU A 95 2.32 2.50 7.25
CA LEU A 95 2.31 3.10 8.59
C LEU A 95 3.56 3.93 8.84
N LEU A 96 4.73 3.41 8.48
CA LEU A 96 5.99 4.15 8.57
C LEU A 96 5.93 5.44 7.76
N TRP A 97 5.42 5.40 6.53
CA TRP A 97 5.28 6.58 5.69
C TRP A 97 4.35 7.63 6.30
N LEU A 98 3.22 7.21 6.87
CA LEU A 98 2.30 8.12 7.57
C LEU A 98 2.95 8.75 8.81
N ILE A 99 3.71 7.97 9.59
CA ILE A 99 4.46 8.46 10.75
C ILE A 99 5.51 9.48 10.31
N LEU A 100 6.34 9.15 9.33
CA LEU A 100 7.37 10.05 8.80
C LEU A 100 6.76 11.36 8.27
N ARG A 101 5.62 11.27 7.59
CA ARG A 101 4.88 12.44 7.12
C ARG A 101 4.42 13.32 8.27
N THR A 102 3.88 12.72 9.33
CA THR A 102 3.45 13.46 10.52
C THR A 102 4.64 14.12 11.20
N LEU A 103 5.74 13.39 11.38
CA LEU A 103 6.98 13.94 11.96
C LEU A 103 7.47 15.16 11.17
N LYS A 104 7.53 15.05 9.84
CA LYS A 104 8.00 16.15 8.98
C LYS A 104 7.19 17.43 9.14
N TYR A 105 5.87 17.32 9.23
CA TYR A 105 4.99 18.50 9.20
C TYR A 105 4.53 18.97 10.57
N SER A 106 4.71 18.19 11.65
CA SER A 106 4.20 18.53 12.98
C SER A 106 5.28 18.68 14.04
N VAL A 107 6.45 18.04 13.85
CA VAL A 107 7.48 17.97 14.91
C VAL A 107 8.79 18.58 14.45
N VAL A 108 9.18 18.34 13.21
CA VAL A 108 10.50 18.73 12.72
C VAL A 108 10.49 20.19 12.27
N THR A 109 11.19 21.04 13.02
CA THR A 109 11.38 22.46 12.70
C THR A 109 12.70 22.74 12.01
N ASP A 110 13.72 21.89 12.21
CA ASP A 110 15.01 22.02 11.57
C ASP A 110 14.96 21.57 10.10
N LEU A 111 15.48 22.39 9.20
CA LEU A 111 15.47 22.17 7.74
C LEU A 111 16.31 20.95 7.34
N THR A 112 17.43 20.72 8.03
CA THR A 112 18.29 19.57 7.74
C THR A 112 17.61 18.28 8.13
N ALA A 113 17.04 18.22 9.35
CA ALA A 113 16.27 17.08 9.81
C ALA A 113 15.04 16.83 8.90
N ALA A 114 14.33 17.88 8.48
CA ALA A 114 13.18 17.77 7.56
C ALA A 114 13.58 17.16 6.21
N ARG A 115 14.80 17.47 5.71
CA ARG A 115 15.35 16.90 4.48
C ARG A 115 15.64 15.41 4.62
N TYR A 116 16.28 14.99 5.72
CA TYR A 116 16.52 13.56 5.96
C TYR A 116 15.21 12.77 6.16
N VAL A 117 14.23 13.32 6.87
CA VAL A 117 12.91 12.72 6.98
C VAL A 117 12.26 12.58 5.59
N TRP A 118 12.46 13.54 4.70
CA TRP A 118 11.98 13.48 3.32
C TRP A 118 12.70 12.40 2.50
N TYR A 119 14.01 12.22 2.66
CA TYR A 119 14.72 11.10 2.04
C TYR A 119 14.20 9.75 2.52
N LEU A 120 13.82 9.63 3.80
CA LEU A 120 13.22 8.41 4.34
C LEU A 120 11.88 8.05 3.68
N TYR A 121 11.16 8.98 3.05
CA TYR A 121 9.96 8.67 2.27
C TYR A 121 10.26 7.74 1.08
N TYR A 122 11.48 7.77 0.57
CA TYR A 122 11.88 6.90 -0.53
C TYR A 122 11.94 5.43 -0.12
N LEU A 123 12.09 5.12 1.16
CA LEU A 123 12.03 3.75 1.64
C LEU A 123 10.69 3.09 1.28
N PRO A 124 9.52 3.55 1.76
CA PRO A 124 8.27 2.98 1.32
C PRO A 124 8.02 3.16 -0.17
N MET A 125 8.37 4.30 -0.78
CA MET A 125 8.14 4.55 -2.21
C MET A 125 8.82 3.54 -3.13
N LEU A 126 10.02 3.08 -2.80
CA LEU A 126 10.80 2.14 -3.61
C LEU A 126 10.44 0.67 -3.32
N PHE A 127 10.09 0.34 -2.07
CA PHE A 127 9.83 -1.04 -1.66
C PHE A 127 8.37 -1.48 -1.85
N LEU A 128 7.38 -0.58 -1.68
CA LEU A 128 5.97 -0.92 -1.86
C LEU A 128 5.65 -1.47 -3.26
N PRO A 129 6.12 -0.87 -4.37
CA PRO A 129 5.87 -1.43 -5.70
C PRO A 129 6.48 -2.82 -5.89
N LEU A 130 7.66 -3.09 -5.32
CA LEU A 130 8.27 -4.42 -5.36
C LEU A 130 7.45 -5.45 -4.56
N LEU A 131 6.95 -5.08 -3.38
CA LEU A 131 6.04 -5.96 -2.63
C LEU A 131 4.77 -6.26 -3.42
N GLY A 132 4.24 -5.28 -4.17
CA GLY A 132 3.15 -5.47 -5.13
C GLY A 132 3.48 -6.54 -6.19
N VAL A 133 4.70 -6.51 -6.75
CA VAL A 133 5.19 -7.55 -7.67
C VAL A 133 5.20 -8.92 -6.99
N TYR A 134 5.73 -9.02 -5.77
CA TYR A 134 5.79 -10.29 -5.04
C TYR A 134 4.40 -10.85 -4.73
N ILE A 135 3.46 -10.00 -4.34
CA ILE A 135 2.06 -10.39 -4.14
C ILE A 135 1.45 -10.86 -5.47
N ALA A 136 1.64 -10.11 -6.56
CA ALA A 136 1.13 -10.47 -7.87
C ALA A 136 1.67 -11.81 -8.35
N LEU A 137 2.95 -12.11 -8.14
CA LEU A 137 3.57 -13.39 -8.50
C LEU A 137 3.04 -14.55 -7.63
N SER A 138 2.80 -14.31 -6.35
CA SER A 138 2.32 -15.32 -5.40
C SER A 138 0.86 -15.71 -5.62
N MET A 139 0.04 -14.80 -6.14
CA MET A 139 -1.39 -15.06 -6.35
C MET A 139 -1.65 -16.25 -7.27
N GLY A 140 -2.58 -17.14 -6.84
CA GLY A 140 -2.95 -18.33 -7.58
C GLY A 140 -1.94 -19.48 -7.48
N LYS A 141 -0.93 -19.37 -6.64
CA LYS A 141 0.01 -20.43 -6.29
C LYS A 141 -0.44 -21.18 -5.02
N PRO A 142 0.06 -22.42 -4.79
CA PRO A 142 -0.20 -23.18 -3.57
C PRO A 142 0.17 -22.41 -2.28
N GLU A 143 -0.36 -22.84 -1.14
CA GLU A 143 -0.11 -22.19 0.16
C GLU A 143 1.38 -22.15 0.56
N ASP A 144 2.11 -23.23 0.24
CA ASP A 144 3.53 -23.39 0.53
C ASP A 144 4.47 -22.78 -0.50
N TYR A 145 3.92 -22.04 -1.50
CA TYR A 145 4.72 -21.41 -2.52
C TYR A 145 5.69 -20.41 -1.89
N ARG A 146 6.97 -20.55 -2.24
CA ARG A 146 8.04 -19.61 -1.90
C ARG A 146 8.58 -18.94 -3.15
N LEU A 147 8.87 -17.66 -3.04
CA LEU A 147 9.54 -16.92 -4.11
C LEU A 147 10.92 -17.52 -4.40
N SER A 148 11.26 -17.60 -5.69
CA SER A 148 12.59 -18.02 -6.13
C SER A 148 13.67 -17.08 -5.56
N ARG A 149 14.86 -17.61 -5.27
CA ARG A 149 16.03 -16.83 -4.86
C ARG A 149 16.33 -15.69 -5.85
N ARG A 150 16.20 -15.93 -7.15
CA ARG A 150 16.39 -14.92 -8.20
C ARG A 150 15.40 -13.76 -8.07
N THR A 151 14.15 -14.06 -7.79
CA THR A 151 13.12 -13.02 -7.54
C THR A 151 13.42 -12.26 -6.23
N GLY A 152 13.93 -12.94 -5.20
CA GLY A 152 14.37 -12.31 -3.96
C GLY A 152 15.52 -11.32 -4.17
N MET A 153 16.42 -11.58 -5.11
CA MET A 153 17.54 -10.67 -5.44
C MET A 153 17.07 -9.31 -5.99
N LEU A 154 15.84 -9.20 -6.50
CA LEU A 154 15.27 -7.91 -6.91
C LEU A 154 15.19 -6.91 -5.74
N LEU A 155 15.23 -7.38 -4.49
CA LEU A 155 15.26 -6.53 -3.29
C LEU A 155 16.52 -5.65 -3.22
N ILE A 156 17.61 -6.08 -3.86
CA ILE A 156 18.87 -5.33 -3.92
C ILE A 156 18.67 -4.00 -4.65
N VAL A 157 17.83 -3.98 -5.70
CA VAL A 157 17.62 -2.77 -6.51
C VAL A 157 17.06 -1.61 -5.69
N PRO A 158 15.89 -1.72 -5.02
CA PRO A 158 15.37 -0.62 -4.20
C PRO A 158 16.27 -0.34 -3.00
N ALA A 159 17.03 -1.31 -2.47
CA ALA A 159 17.98 -1.07 -1.40
C ALA A 159 19.13 -0.15 -1.86
N VAL A 160 19.72 -0.42 -3.02
CA VAL A 160 20.78 0.42 -3.60
C VAL A 160 20.22 1.81 -3.94
N LEU A 161 19.06 1.88 -4.59
CA LEU A 161 18.42 3.17 -4.90
C LEU A 161 18.14 3.98 -3.64
N PHE A 162 17.68 3.33 -2.57
CA PHE A 162 17.43 3.99 -1.29
C PHE A 162 18.72 4.51 -0.65
N LEU A 163 19.81 3.73 -0.68
CA LEU A 163 21.13 4.20 -0.23
C LEU A 163 21.59 5.42 -1.03
N LEU A 164 21.43 5.42 -2.35
CA LEU A 164 21.75 6.58 -3.17
C LEU A 164 20.88 7.81 -2.85
N VAL A 165 19.62 7.63 -2.45
CA VAL A 165 18.77 8.74 -2.01
C VAL A 165 19.23 9.30 -0.65
N ILE A 166 19.54 8.45 0.33
CA ILE A 166 20.00 8.91 1.65
C ILE A 166 21.35 9.61 1.56
N THR A 167 22.23 9.14 0.70
CA THR A 167 23.56 9.73 0.48
C THR A 167 23.56 10.88 -0.52
N ASN A 168 22.39 11.36 -0.95
CA ASN A 168 22.27 12.42 -1.95
C ASN A 168 23.03 13.69 -1.63
N ASP A 169 23.19 14.03 -0.36
CA ASP A 169 23.94 15.23 0.06
C ASP A 169 25.43 15.16 -0.31
N LEU A 170 25.97 13.95 -0.53
CA LEU A 170 27.36 13.76 -0.94
C LEU A 170 27.58 13.92 -2.47
N HIS A 171 26.60 13.49 -3.28
CA HIS A 171 26.79 13.41 -4.74
C HIS A 171 25.78 14.23 -5.56
N GLN A 172 24.67 14.67 -4.96
CA GLN A 172 23.59 15.45 -5.57
C GLN A 172 23.08 14.93 -6.92
N GLN A 173 23.05 13.60 -7.11
CA GLN A 173 22.62 12.96 -8.35
C GLN A 173 21.11 12.64 -8.39
N VAL A 174 20.44 12.62 -7.24
CA VAL A 174 18.98 12.47 -7.16
C VAL A 174 18.32 13.84 -7.17
N PHE A 175 18.77 14.73 -6.28
CA PHE A 175 18.32 16.10 -6.13
C PHE A 175 19.52 17.03 -6.04
N ALA A 176 19.55 18.06 -6.89
CA ALA A 176 20.51 19.14 -6.76
C ALA A 176 19.85 20.32 -6.05
N PHE A 177 20.39 20.69 -4.90
CA PHE A 177 19.97 21.86 -4.14
C PHE A 177 20.75 23.07 -4.61
N LYS A 178 20.06 24.21 -4.83
CA LYS A 178 20.74 25.46 -5.14
C LYS A 178 21.46 25.92 -3.88
N SER A 179 22.78 26.01 -3.97
CA SER A 179 23.62 26.57 -2.93
C SER A 179 23.27 28.04 -2.71
N GLY A 180 22.97 28.45 -1.48
CA GLY A 180 23.00 29.86 -1.14
C GLY A 180 21.72 30.48 -0.55
N VAL A 181 20.66 29.74 -0.29
CA VAL A 181 19.48 30.29 0.39
C VAL A 181 19.18 29.49 1.65
N PRO A 182 19.75 29.86 2.84
CA PRO A 182 19.32 29.33 4.11
C PRO A 182 17.87 29.75 4.36
N GLY A 183 17.00 28.76 4.66
CA GLY A 183 15.65 29.05 5.15
C GLY A 183 14.52 28.99 4.13
N LEU A 184 14.76 28.72 2.83
CA LEU A 184 13.63 28.50 1.90
C LEU A 184 13.02 27.10 2.03
N PRO A 185 11.67 26.99 1.90
CA PRO A 185 11.00 25.69 1.92
C PRO A 185 11.51 24.80 0.78
N LEU A 186 11.72 23.52 1.07
CA LEU A 186 12.26 22.49 0.16
C LEU A 186 11.57 22.41 -1.22
N SER A 187 10.36 22.89 -1.35
CA SER A 187 9.53 22.76 -2.55
C SER A 187 9.87 23.70 -3.71
N GLY A 188 10.77 24.64 -3.54
CA GLY A 188 11.10 25.62 -4.58
C GLY A 188 12.56 25.67 -5.02
N THR A 189 13.47 24.94 -4.35
CA THR A 189 14.93 25.17 -4.44
C THR A 189 15.73 24.00 -4.95
N TYR A 190 15.12 22.88 -5.31
CA TYR A 190 15.83 21.71 -5.84
C TYR A 190 15.42 21.40 -7.28
N SER A 191 16.34 20.82 -8.04
CA SER A 191 16.10 20.27 -9.36
C SER A 191 16.28 18.75 -9.36
N HIS A 192 15.46 18.05 -10.14
CA HIS A 192 15.58 16.61 -10.33
C HIS A 192 16.79 16.30 -11.20
N ARG A 193 17.57 15.33 -10.79
CA ARG A 193 18.75 14.83 -11.52
C ARG A 193 18.46 13.45 -12.11
N PRO A 194 19.33 12.91 -12.99
CA PRO A 194 19.08 11.66 -13.70
C PRO A 194 18.69 10.48 -12.81
N LEU A 195 19.27 10.36 -11.62
CA LEU A 195 19.00 9.26 -10.70
C LEU A 195 17.57 9.29 -10.14
N TYR A 196 16.96 10.46 -10.04
CA TYR A 196 15.53 10.58 -9.71
C TYR A 196 14.65 9.86 -10.73
N PHE A 197 14.95 10.01 -12.03
CA PHE A 197 14.19 9.33 -13.09
C PHE A 197 14.42 7.82 -13.08
N VAL A 198 15.58 7.34 -12.62
CA VAL A 198 15.82 5.90 -12.40
C VAL A 198 14.91 5.38 -11.27
N CYS A 199 14.81 6.11 -10.16
CA CYS A 199 13.88 5.76 -9.07
C CYS A 199 12.43 5.74 -9.56
N LEU A 200 12.02 6.74 -10.31
CA LEU A 200 10.67 6.83 -10.89
C LEU A 200 10.42 5.67 -11.87
N GLY A 201 11.37 5.38 -12.75
CA GLY A 201 11.30 4.25 -13.68
C GLY A 201 11.17 2.91 -12.97
N TRP A 202 11.88 2.71 -11.85
CA TRP A 202 11.73 1.54 -11.01
C TRP A 202 10.30 1.40 -10.45
N ILE A 203 9.75 2.47 -9.87
CA ILE A 203 8.40 2.49 -9.31
C ILE A 203 7.37 2.14 -10.39
N VAL A 204 7.38 2.89 -11.51
CA VAL A 204 6.44 2.72 -12.62
C VAL A 204 6.57 1.33 -13.24
N GLY A 205 7.81 0.83 -13.43
CA GLY A 205 8.08 -0.51 -13.96
C GLY A 205 7.50 -1.61 -13.08
N CYS A 206 7.73 -1.55 -11.76
CA CYS A 206 7.17 -2.52 -10.81
C CYS A 206 5.63 -2.46 -10.78
N MET A 207 5.04 -1.26 -10.81
CA MET A 207 3.58 -1.08 -10.84
C MET A 207 2.98 -1.67 -12.12
N ALA A 208 3.53 -1.32 -13.29
CA ALA A 208 3.08 -1.83 -14.58
C ALA A 208 3.19 -3.36 -14.64
N PHE A 209 4.31 -3.92 -14.21
CA PHE A 209 4.50 -5.37 -14.15
C PHE A 209 3.47 -6.06 -13.24
N SER A 210 3.22 -5.50 -12.05
CA SER A 210 2.22 -6.03 -11.11
C SER A 210 0.83 -6.04 -11.74
N LEU A 211 0.42 -4.95 -12.38
CA LEU A 211 -0.87 -4.82 -13.05
C LEU A 211 -1.01 -5.84 -14.20
N VAL A 212 0.02 -5.98 -15.04
CA VAL A 212 0.01 -6.96 -16.14
C VAL A 212 -0.10 -8.38 -15.60
N CYS A 213 0.66 -8.73 -14.56
CA CYS A 213 0.58 -10.05 -13.93
C CYS A 213 -0.83 -10.33 -13.36
N LEU A 214 -1.42 -9.38 -12.66
CA LEU A 214 -2.76 -9.51 -12.09
C LEU A 214 -3.82 -9.61 -13.18
N PHE A 215 -3.72 -8.81 -14.23
CA PHE A 215 -4.64 -8.83 -15.36
C PHE A 215 -4.59 -10.18 -16.11
N ARG A 216 -3.39 -10.71 -16.39
CA ARG A 216 -3.23 -12.03 -16.98
C ARG A 216 -3.87 -13.13 -16.11
N LYS A 217 -3.64 -13.07 -14.78
CA LYS A 217 -4.21 -14.06 -13.85
C LYS A 217 -5.74 -13.93 -13.69
N SER A 218 -6.30 -12.73 -13.85
CA SER A 218 -7.75 -12.51 -13.78
C SER A 218 -8.52 -13.12 -14.96
N ARG A 219 -7.85 -13.31 -16.10
CA ARG A 219 -8.44 -13.92 -17.30
C ARG A 219 -8.51 -15.44 -17.25
N MET A 220 -7.87 -16.10 -16.28
CA MET A 220 -7.93 -17.55 -16.15
C MET A 220 -9.33 -18.02 -15.71
N PRO A 221 -9.88 -19.11 -16.29
CA PRO A 221 -11.20 -19.62 -15.95
C PRO A 221 -11.25 -20.03 -14.47
N GLY A 222 -12.31 -19.66 -13.75
CA GLY A 222 -12.52 -19.94 -12.33
C GLY A 222 -12.35 -18.73 -11.38
N GLY A 223 -12.04 -17.54 -11.89
CA GLY A 223 -11.66 -16.38 -11.09
C GLY A 223 -12.69 -15.26 -10.95
N ARG A 224 -13.99 -15.54 -10.68
CA ARG A 224 -15.01 -14.46 -10.55
C ARG A 224 -14.67 -13.39 -9.50
N GLY A 225 -14.07 -13.77 -8.37
CA GLY A 225 -13.62 -12.81 -7.33
C GLY A 225 -12.31 -12.10 -7.67
N LYS A 226 -11.55 -12.58 -8.64
CA LYS A 226 -10.22 -12.08 -8.99
C LYS A 226 -10.23 -10.85 -9.92
N ARG A 227 -11.36 -10.54 -10.54
CA ARG A 227 -11.50 -9.41 -11.49
C ARG A 227 -11.45 -8.04 -10.81
N ILE A 228 -11.90 -7.96 -9.57
CA ILE A 228 -11.93 -6.70 -8.80
C ILE A 228 -10.57 -6.37 -8.20
N MET A 229 -9.71 -7.36 -7.97
CA MET A 229 -8.45 -7.22 -7.27
C MET A 229 -7.40 -6.33 -7.98
N PRO A 230 -7.21 -6.39 -9.32
CA PRO A 230 -6.31 -5.46 -10.02
C PRO A 230 -6.79 -4.01 -9.93
N PHE A 231 -8.12 -3.80 -9.92
CA PHE A 231 -8.70 -2.48 -9.78
C PHE A 231 -8.48 -1.91 -8.37
N VAL A 232 -8.70 -2.73 -7.33
CA VAL A 232 -8.48 -2.34 -5.93
C VAL A 232 -6.98 -2.06 -5.69
N LEU A 233 -6.09 -2.90 -6.21
CA LEU A 233 -4.64 -2.68 -6.07
C LEU A 233 -4.19 -1.42 -6.83
N GLY A 234 -4.74 -1.16 -8.01
CA GLY A 234 -4.51 0.06 -8.76
C GLY A 234 -4.97 1.30 -7.97
N CYS A 235 -6.17 1.27 -7.40
CA CYS A 235 -6.67 2.38 -6.58
C CYS A 235 -5.82 2.63 -5.33
N VAL A 236 -5.35 1.57 -4.66
CA VAL A 236 -4.48 1.69 -3.47
C VAL A 236 -3.10 2.24 -3.83
N MET A 237 -2.62 1.99 -5.04
CA MET A 237 -1.32 2.50 -5.51
C MET A 237 -1.36 3.97 -5.96
N PHE A 238 -2.55 4.50 -6.29
CA PHE A 238 -2.74 5.89 -6.74
C PHE A 238 -3.24 6.84 -5.63
N LEU A 239 -3.61 6.34 -4.46
CA LEU A 239 -3.95 7.13 -3.27
C LEU A 239 -2.71 7.47 -2.45
#